data_924502b753b9ec9ad3d200263bfe6a19
#
_entry.id   924502b753b9ec9ad3d200263bfe6a19
#
_cell.length_a   1.000
_cell.length_b   1.000
_cell.length_c   1.000
_cell.angle_alpha   90.00
_cell.angle_beta   90.00
_cell.angle_gamma   90.00
#
_symmetry.space_group_name_H-M   'P 1'
#
loop_
_entity.id
_entity.type
_entity.pdbx_description
1 polymer ?
#
loop_
_entity_poly.entity_id
_entity_poly.type
_entity_poly.pdbx_seq_one_letter_code
_entity_poly.pdbx_strand_id
1 'polypeptide(L)'
;MKNSRILPFLFLLVSATLFSGCIRESTSRPAPKDEYAGRETLDPPAIWFPYKWVRSASGMIEITDERFGPFNGQLLVGDFQNAVITRVQMEKVDGQWQGAVWPFLKGFQSGVNRMVMGADGSLYVGGGKVKAWAANAPAFHSLERVSFRGNIPFEVNSVRALPDGFELIFTKPVDRESAGASDGFDVWQYKYKFHKTYGSPEFDHEGKKDSFTVIEVKGVSVSRDGLKVSLKLNGHKAGYVTAMRGLDIRSESGSKLWHDTFYYTLNRIPKK
;
A
#
# COMPACT_ATOMS: atom_id res chain seq x y z
N MET A 1 56.42 39.88 39.02
CA MET A 1 55.41 40.88 38.73
C MET A 1 54.90 40.61 37.32
N LYS A 2 53.80 39.91 37.11
CA LYS A 2 53.09 39.79 35.83
C LYS A 2 51.58 39.72 36.13
N ASN A 3 50.90 40.83 35.86
CA ASN A 3 49.46 40.93 35.98
C ASN A 3 48.80 40.11 34.81
N SER A 4 48.06 39.12 35.16
CA SER A 4 47.12 38.44 34.20
C SER A 4 45.75 39.05 34.44
N ARG A 5 45.25 39.75 33.42
CA ARG A 5 43.85 40.24 33.32
C ARG A 5 42.95 39.08 32.93
N ILE A 6 42.04 38.76 33.84
CA ILE A 6 40.94 37.82 33.58
C ILE A 6 39.84 38.61 32.86
N LEU A 7 39.54 38.23 31.60
CA LEU A 7 38.38 38.72 30.88
C LEU A 7 37.12 37.98 31.40
N PRO A 8 36.04 38.69 31.72
CA PRO A 8 34.81 38.01 32.08
C PRO A 8 34.12 37.49 30.81
N PHE A 9 33.87 36.19 30.79
CA PHE A 9 32.99 35.55 29.80
C PHE A 9 31.58 36.09 29.99
N LEU A 10 31.11 36.84 29.01
CA LEU A 10 29.74 37.28 28.91
C LEU A 10 28.89 36.07 28.48
N PHE A 11 28.19 35.46 29.44
CA PHE A 11 27.15 34.48 29.16
C PHE A 11 25.99 35.19 28.45
N LEU A 12 25.88 35.00 27.14
CA LEU A 12 24.69 35.41 26.40
C LEU A 12 23.56 34.43 26.78
N LEU A 13 22.72 34.84 27.70
CA LEU A 13 21.41 34.19 27.93
C LEU A 13 20.56 34.39 26.67
N VAL A 14 20.56 33.42 25.79
CA VAL A 14 19.53 33.32 24.76
C VAL A 14 18.26 32.92 25.50
N SER A 15 17.41 33.89 25.73
CA SER A 15 16.06 33.66 26.23
C SER A 15 15.29 32.81 25.21
N ALA A 16 15.06 31.55 25.55
CA ALA A 16 14.10 30.70 24.89
C ALA A 16 12.69 31.22 25.18
N THR A 17 12.26 32.25 24.46
CA THR A 17 10.90 32.72 24.49
C THR A 17 10.12 32.05 23.40
N LEU A 18 9.12 31.26 23.84
CA LEU A 18 7.84 31.06 23.20
C LEU A 18 7.79 30.17 21.94
N PHE A 19 7.85 28.87 22.17
CA PHE A 19 6.91 27.99 21.53
C PHE A 19 5.86 27.51 22.56
N SER A 20 5.07 28.47 23.03
CA SER A 20 3.83 28.22 23.77
C SER A 20 2.73 27.98 22.75
N GLY A 21 2.45 26.74 22.38
CA GLY A 21 1.37 26.52 21.44
C GLY A 21 1.05 25.09 21.07
N CYS A 22 1.77 24.08 21.58
CA CYS A 22 1.34 22.69 21.41
C CYS A 22 1.75 21.85 22.61
N ILE A 23 1.12 22.09 23.74
CA ILE A 23 1.10 21.09 24.81
C ILE A 23 0.04 20.07 24.39
N ARG A 24 0.48 18.99 23.79
CA ARG A 24 -0.35 17.80 23.64
C ARG A 24 -0.40 17.16 25.01
N GLU A 25 -1.43 17.44 25.78
CA GLU A 25 -1.75 16.62 26.93
C GLU A 25 -2.08 15.23 26.44
N SER A 26 -1.11 14.34 26.52
CA SER A 26 -1.33 12.90 26.39
C SER A 26 -2.01 12.43 27.68
N THR A 27 -3.32 12.54 27.76
CA THR A 27 -4.07 11.78 28.75
C THR A 27 -4.03 10.32 28.31
N SER A 28 -3.04 9.57 28.79
CA SER A 28 -3.04 8.12 28.70
C SER A 28 -4.15 7.59 29.61
N ARG A 29 -5.37 7.50 29.06
CA ARG A 29 -6.41 6.68 29.69
C ARG A 29 -5.95 5.24 29.58
N PRO A 30 -5.93 4.46 30.70
CA PRO A 30 -5.72 3.03 30.58
C PRO A 30 -6.79 2.46 29.63
N ALA A 31 -6.35 1.70 28.65
CA ALA A 31 -7.27 1.07 27.70
C ALA A 31 -8.32 0.24 28.48
N PRO A 32 -9.61 0.35 28.16
CA PRO A 32 -10.65 -0.45 28.80
C PRO A 32 -10.30 -1.93 28.68
N LYS A 33 -10.56 -2.72 29.73
CA LYS A 33 -10.22 -4.17 29.76
C LYS A 33 -10.87 -4.99 28.64
N ASP A 34 -11.92 -4.46 27.98
CA ASP A 34 -12.64 -5.04 26.83
C ASP A 34 -12.69 -4.08 25.64
N GLU A 35 -11.55 -3.53 25.27
CA GLU A 35 -11.46 -2.50 24.22
C GLU A 35 -12.02 -2.93 22.85
N TYR A 36 -12.24 -4.22 22.64
CA TYR A 36 -12.70 -4.77 21.36
C TYR A 36 -14.06 -5.48 21.44
N ALA A 37 -14.61 -5.65 22.63
CA ALA A 37 -15.95 -6.23 22.79
C ALA A 37 -17.01 -5.22 22.34
N GLY A 38 -17.83 -5.56 21.34
CA GLY A 38 -18.95 -4.75 20.87
C GLY A 38 -18.61 -3.64 19.88
N ARG A 39 -17.42 -3.62 19.29
CA ARG A 39 -17.06 -2.66 18.24
C ARG A 39 -17.50 -3.11 16.84
N GLU A 40 -18.79 -3.32 16.65
CA GLU A 40 -19.39 -3.44 15.32
C GLU A 40 -19.37 -2.12 14.52
N THR A 41 -18.89 -1.03 15.13
CA THR A 41 -18.93 0.34 14.60
C THR A 41 -17.58 0.89 14.15
N LEU A 42 -16.51 0.09 14.14
CA LEU A 42 -15.25 0.54 13.56
C LEU A 42 -15.36 0.57 12.04
N ASP A 43 -14.93 1.67 11.46
CA ASP A 43 -14.72 1.71 10.01
C ASP A 43 -13.74 0.60 9.60
N PRO A 44 -14.07 -0.19 8.58
CA PRO A 44 -13.15 -1.21 8.09
C PRO A 44 -11.90 -0.55 7.53
N PRO A 45 -10.74 -1.22 7.62
CA PRO A 45 -9.52 -0.73 6.98
C PRO A 45 -9.76 -0.49 5.50
N ALA A 46 -9.31 0.66 4.99
CA ALA A 46 -9.39 0.94 3.57
C ALA A 46 -8.55 -0.03 2.73
N ILE A 47 -7.42 -0.47 3.29
CA ILE A 47 -6.52 -1.47 2.68
C ILE A 47 -6.11 -2.50 3.73
N TRP A 48 -6.35 -3.77 3.43
CA TRP A 48 -5.69 -4.89 4.06
C TRP A 48 -4.45 -5.26 3.25
N PHE A 49 -3.28 -5.08 3.84
CA PHE A 49 -2.03 -5.48 3.20
C PHE A 49 -1.84 -6.99 3.29
N PRO A 50 -1.43 -7.67 2.21
CA PRO A 50 -1.03 -9.08 2.28
C PRO A 50 0.14 -9.25 3.26
N TYR A 51 -0.02 -10.08 4.27
CA TYR A 51 0.96 -10.25 5.34
C TYR A 51 2.34 -10.71 4.84
N LYS A 52 2.37 -11.42 3.70
CA LYS A 52 3.62 -11.82 3.04
C LYS A 52 4.43 -10.64 2.47
N TRP A 53 3.77 -9.50 2.17
CA TRP A 53 4.44 -8.31 1.64
C TRP A 53 4.73 -7.28 2.72
N VAL A 54 3.75 -7.04 3.59
CA VAL A 54 3.81 -5.98 4.60
C VAL A 54 3.54 -6.58 5.97
N ARG A 55 4.55 -6.52 6.83
CA ARG A 55 4.48 -6.99 8.22
C ARG A 55 4.56 -5.86 9.22
N SER A 56 5.22 -4.77 8.84
CA SER A 56 5.43 -3.62 9.68
C SER A 56 5.34 -2.37 8.82
N ALA A 57 4.10 -2.03 8.42
CA ALA A 57 3.83 -0.81 7.68
C ALA A 57 4.39 0.40 8.43
N SER A 58 5.07 1.27 7.73
CA SER A 58 5.83 2.39 8.29
C SER A 58 5.44 3.72 7.64
N GLY A 59 6.37 4.43 7.01
CA GLY A 59 6.10 5.70 6.35
C GLY A 59 5.16 5.52 5.15
N MET A 60 4.29 6.51 4.95
CA MET A 60 3.41 6.60 3.80
C MET A 60 3.55 7.97 3.15
N ILE A 61 3.51 8.01 1.83
CA ILE A 61 3.59 9.24 1.04
C ILE A 61 2.75 9.11 -0.24
N GLU A 62 2.16 10.22 -0.67
CA GLU A 62 1.54 10.32 -1.98
C GLU A 62 2.59 10.64 -3.05
N ILE A 63 2.45 10.03 -4.22
CA ILE A 63 3.21 10.40 -5.42
C ILE A 63 2.60 11.69 -5.97
N THR A 64 3.26 12.82 -5.74
CA THR A 64 2.77 14.15 -6.13
C THR A 64 3.51 14.74 -7.34
N ASP A 65 4.47 14.00 -7.91
CA ASP A 65 5.31 14.47 -9.00
C ASP A 65 5.22 13.51 -10.20
N GLU A 66 4.71 14.01 -11.32
CA GLU A 66 4.56 13.24 -12.57
C GLU A 66 5.90 12.73 -13.13
N ARG A 67 7.03 13.36 -12.74
CA ARG A 67 8.38 12.90 -13.10
C ARG A 67 8.75 11.57 -12.44
N PHE A 68 7.99 11.13 -11.42
CA PHE A 68 8.21 9.84 -10.77
C PHE A 68 7.50 8.67 -11.49
N GLY A 69 6.78 8.92 -12.57
CA GLY A 69 6.17 7.89 -13.42
C GLY A 69 4.65 7.96 -13.48
N PRO A 70 3.98 6.89 -13.94
CA PRO A 70 2.56 6.95 -14.31
C PRO A 70 1.58 6.81 -13.13
N PHE A 71 2.05 6.80 -11.89
CA PHE A 71 1.24 6.49 -10.70
C PHE A 71 0.94 7.72 -9.84
N ASN A 72 0.93 8.90 -10.43
CA ASN A 72 0.66 10.16 -9.73
C ASN A 72 -0.70 10.10 -8.99
N GLY A 73 -0.76 10.65 -7.77
CA GLY A 73 -1.93 10.60 -6.89
C GLY A 73 -2.12 9.28 -6.12
N GLN A 74 -1.27 8.29 -6.35
CA GLN A 74 -1.29 7.05 -5.59
C GLN A 74 -0.34 7.10 -4.38
N LEU A 75 -0.57 6.22 -3.41
CA LEU A 75 0.23 6.20 -2.20
C LEU A 75 1.34 5.15 -2.30
N LEU A 76 2.48 5.47 -1.72
CA LEU A 76 3.55 4.53 -1.44
C LEU A 76 3.57 4.25 0.06
N VAL A 77 3.59 2.98 0.43
CA VAL A 77 3.66 2.53 1.83
C VAL A 77 4.88 1.67 2.02
N GLY A 78 5.77 2.13 2.90
CA GLY A 78 6.98 1.41 3.27
C GLY A 78 6.70 0.29 4.25
N ASP A 79 7.47 -0.78 4.18
CA ASP A 79 7.51 -1.84 5.19
C ASP A 79 8.90 -1.94 5.82
N PHE A 80 8.93 -1.84 7.14
CA PHE A 80 10.18 -1.88 7.89
C PHE A 80 10.76 -3.30 7.94
N GLN A 81 9.91 -4.32 8.11
CA GLN A 81 10.37 -5.70 8.30
C GLN A 81 10.93 -6.31 7.01
N ASN A 82 10.23 -6.15 5.89
CA ASN A 82 10.60 -6.77 4.62
C ASN A 82 11.45 -5.85 3.72
N ALA A 83 11.69 -4.61 4.14
CA ALA A 83 12.46 -3.60 3.39
C ALA A 83 11.91 -3.42 1.95
N VAL A 84 10.62 -3.23 1.85
CA VAL A 84 9.89 -3.06 0.59
C VAL A 84 9.01 -1.81 0.61
N ILE A 85 8.59 -1.37 -0.54
CA ILE A 85 7.55 -0.36 -0.73
C ILE A 85 6.43 -1.00 -1.54
N THR A 86 5.21 -0.85 -1.08
CA THR A 86 3.99 -1.19 -1.81
C THR A 86 3.34 0.06 -2.37
N ARG A 87 2.66 -0.08 -3.50
CA ARG A 87 1.86 0.97 -4.13
C ARG A 87 0.39 0.72 -3.84
N VAL A 88 -0.32 1.78 -3.50
CA VAL A 88 -1.73 1.74 -3.11
C VAL A 88 -2.52 2.74 -3.92
N GLN A 89 -3.64 2.28 -4.50
CA GLN A 89 -4.63 3.12 -5.14
C GLN A 89 -5.93 3.04 -4.34
N MET A 90 -6.51 4.19 -4.07
CA MET A 90 -7.70 4.32 -3.26
C MET A 90 -8.89 4.75 -4.10
N GLU A 91 -10.07 4.25 -3.76
CA GLU A 91 -11.34 4.80 -4.24
C GLU A 91 -12.36 4.89 -3.10
N LYS A 92 -13.39 5.68 -3.29
CA LYS A 92 -14.50 5.83 -2.34
C LYS A 92 -15.79 5.33 -2.96
N VAL A 93 -16.39 4.30 -2.36
CA VAL A 93 -17.64 3.69 -2.81
C VAL A 93 -18.69 3.83 -1.70
N ASP A 94 -19.82 4.44 -2.00
CA ASP A 94 -20.91 4.70 -1.04
C ASP A 94 -20.41 5.25 0.31
N GLY A 95 -19.49 6.23 0.24
CA GLY A 95 -18.90 6.87 1.41
C GLY A 95 -17.76 6.10 2.10
N GLN A 96 -17.52 4.84 1.76
CA GLN A 96 -16.49 3.99 2.34
C GLN A 96 -15.21 3.97 1.50
N TRP A 97 -14.04 4.17 2.13
CA TRP A 97 -12.74 4.01 1.49
C TRP A 97 -12.38 2.54 1.31
N GLN A 98 -11.85 2.23 0.15
CA GLN A 98 -11.35 0.91 -0.27
C GLN A 98 -10.32 1.10 -1.38
N GLY A 99 -9.71 0.01 -1.87
CA GLY A 99 -8.77 0.13 -2.98
C GLY A 99 -7.84 -1.05 -3.13
N ALA A 100 -6.86 -0.88 -3.99
CA ALA A 100 -5.94 -1.93 -4.38
C ALA A 100 -4.51 -1.66 -3.90
N VAL A 101 -3.75 -2.75 -3.70
CA VAL A 101 -2.34 -2.73 -3.33
C VAL A 101 -1.54 -3.67 -4.23
N TRP A 102 -0.38 -3.19 -4.68
CA TRP A 102 0.62 -3.92 -5.46
C TRP A 102 1.96 -3.96 -4.73
N PRO A 103 2.82 -4.97 -4.96
CA PRO A 103 4.24 -4.78 -4.72
C PRO A 103 4.72 -3.62 -5.60
N PHE A 104 5.78 -2.93 -5.19
CA PHE A 104 6.30 -1.83 -6.00
C PHE A 104 7.82 -1.86 -6.07
N LEU A 105 8.50 -1.64 -4.95
CA LEU A 105 9.95 -1.63 -4.89
C LEU A 105 10.46 -2.55 -3.78
N LYS A 106 11.56 -3.25 -4.06
CA LYS A 106 12.23 -4.14 -3.11
C LYS A 106 13.75 -4.03 -3.23
N GLY A 107 14.47 -4.57 -2.26
CA GLY A 107 15.93 -4.61 -2.28
C GLY A 107 16.59 -3.41 -1.61
N PHE A 108 15.84 -2.69 -0.74
CA PHE A 108 16.41 -1.64 0.08
C PHE A 108 17.46 -2.18 1.04
N GLN A 109 18.49 -1.38 1.31
CA GLN A 109 19.60 -1.77 2.18
C GLN A 109 19.22 -1.84 3.65
N SER A 110 18.16 -1.15 4.07
CA SER A 110 17.59 -1.22 5.42
C SER A 110 16.07 -1.21 5.38
N GLY A 111 15.44 -1.53 6.50
CA GLY A 111 13.97 -1.48 6.60
C GLY A 111 13.45 -0.08 6.29
N VAL A 112 12.49 0.03 5.39
CA VAL A 112 11.92 1.33 4.99
C VAL A 112 11.20 1.95 6.17
N ASN A 113 11.56 3.18 6.54
CA ASN A 113 10.97 3.88 7.68
C ASN A 113 10.32 5.21 7.30
N ARG A 114 11.02 6.03 6.53
CA ARG A 114 10.52 7.33 6.06
C ARG A 114 10.80 7.51 4.58
N MET A 115 9.90 8.22 3.92
CA MET A 115 9.98 8.54 2.50
C MET A 115 9.63 9.99 2.29
N VAL A 116 10.24 10.62 1.29
CA VAL A 116 9.93 11.99 0.86
C VAL A 116 10.17 12.13 -0.64
N MET A 117 9.27 12.85 -1.32
CA MET A 117 9.51 13.28 -2.69
C MET A 117 10.46 14.48 -2.68
N GLY A 118 11.57 14.36 -3.37
CA GLY A 118 12.54 15.44 -3.53
C GLY A 118 12.13 16.44 -4.61
N ALA A 119 12.68 17.65 -4.56
CA ALA A 119 12.46 18.69 -5.56
C ALA A 119 12.90 18.29 -6.97
N ASP A 120 13.75 17.27 -7.09
CA ASP A 120 14.21 16.67 -8.34
C ASP A 120 13.26 15.61 -8.93
N GLY A 121 12.10 15.39 -8.29
CA GLY A 121 11.12 14.37 -8.68
C GLY A 121 11.52 12.93 -8.32
N SER A 122 12.57 12.75 -7.51
CA SER A 122 12.98 11.43 -7.02
C SER A 122 12.36 11.14 -5.65
N LEU A 123 12.17 9.87 -5.35
CA LEU A 123 11.81 9.40 -4.01
C LEU A 123 13.08 9.16 -3.19
N TYR A 124 13.18 9.78 -2.03
CA TYR A 124 14.22 9.53 -1.04
C TYR A 124 13.67 8.66 0.07
N VAL A 125 14.38 7.58 0.36
CA VAL A 125 13.96 6.53 1.30
C VAL A 125 14.99 6.42 2.41
N GLY A 126 14.60 6.80 3.62
CA GLY A 126 15.39 6.63 4.84
C GLY A 126 14.95 5.37 5.58
N GLY A 127 15.91 4.60 6.02
CA GLY A 127 15.63 3.32 6.65
C GLY A 127 16.52 2.98 7.83
N GLY A 128 16.15 1.94 8.55
CA GLY A 128 16.87 1.45 9.70
C GLY A 128 16.69 -0.04 9.94
N LYS A 129 17.45 -0.54 10.93
CA LYS A 129 17.36 -1.91 11.46
C LYS A 129 17.54 -1.85 12.98
N VAL A 130 16.63 -2.46 13.69
CA VAL A 130 16.64 -2.52 15.17
C VAL A 130 16.79 -3.95 15.63
N LYS A 131 17.62 -4.23 16.63
CA LYS A 131 17.89 -5.60 17.12
C LYS A 131 16.64 -6.43 17.41
N ALA A 132 15.62 -5.84 18.00
CA ALA A 132 14.37 -6.52 18.35
C ALA A 132 13.41 -6.67 17.16
N TRP A 133 13.56 -5.82 16.15
CA TRP A 133 12.81 -5.83 14.90
C TRP A 133 13.81 -5.77 13.76
N ALA A 134 14.38 -6.93 13.45
CA ALA A 134 15.36 -7.03 12.38
C ALA A 134 14.64 -6.92 11.04
N ALA A 135 14.85 -5.81 10.34
CA ALA A 135 14.50 -5.73 8.93
C ALA A 135 15.23 -6.84 8.16
N ASN A 136 14.55 -7.45 7.20
CA ASN A 136 15.14 -8.43 6.28
C ASN A 136 16.04 -7.75 5.25
N ALA A 137 17.00 -6.96 5.74
CA ALA A 137 17.89 -6.14 4.94
C ALA A 137 19.30 -6.16 5.52
N PRO A 138 20.36 -5.97 4.69
CA PRO A 138 21.74 -6.16 5.12
C PRO A 138 22.27 -5.07 6.04
N ALA A 139 21.87 -3.80 5.84
CA ALA A 139 22.44 -2.66 6.53
C ALA A 139 21.62 -2.21 7.75
N PHE A 140 22.29 -1.61 8.74
CA PHE A 140 21.62 -1.03 9.91
C PHE A 140 20.89 0.27 9.61
N HIS A 141 21.33 1.03 8.62
CA HIS A 141 20.70 2.27 8.16
C HIS A 141 21.06 2.53 6.71
N SER A 142 20.19 3.21 6.00
CA SER A 142 20.43 3.69 4.64
C SER A 142 19.65 4.96 4.34
N LEU A 143 20.15 5.70 3.36
CA LEU A 143 19.41 6.74 2.65
C LEU A 143 19.57 6.44 1.17
N GLU A 144 18.47 6.14 0.51
CA GLU A 144 18.46 5.69 -0.87
C GLU A 144 17.61 6.63 -1.72
N ARG A 145 18.04 6.86 -2.96
CA ARG A 145 17.32 7.66 -3.94
C ARG A 145 16.81 6.77 -5.05
N VAL A 146 15.52 6.87 -5.34
CA VAL A 146 14.83 6.16 -6.41
C VAL A 146 14.35 7.16 -7.44
N SER A 147 14.74 7.00 -8.70
CA SER A 147 14.33 7.88 -9.81
C SER A 147 13.65 7.07 -10.89
N PHE A 148 12.62 7.63 -11.50
CA PHE A 148 12.00 7.07 -12.70
C PHE A 148 12.89 7.37 -13.92
N ARG A 149 13.12 6.35 -14.77
CA ARG A 149 13.97 6.44 -15.94
C ARG A 149 13.22 6.60 -17.27
N GLY A 150 11.93 6.99 -17.20
CA GLY A 150 11.10 7.21 -18.39
C GLY A 150 10.49 5.96 -19.01
N ASN A 151 10.82 4.77 -18.51
CA ASN A 151 10.30 3.53 -19.07
C ASN A 151 9.03 3.10 -18.35
N ILE A 152 7.86 3.44 -18.90
CA ILE A 152 6.57 3.06 -18.32
C ILE A 152 6.42 1.54 -18.37
N PRO A 153 6.26 0.85 -17.22
CA PRO A 153 6.01 -0.58 -17.21
C PRO A 153 4.61 -0.89 -17.76
N PHE A 154 4.41 -2.09 -18.29
CA PHE A 154 3.06 -2.62 -18.49
C PHE A 154 2.54 -3.12 -17.14
N GLU A 155 1.49 -2.47 -16.63
CA GLU A 155 1.01 -2.67 -15.26
C GLU A 155 -0.48 -2.36 -15.16
N VAL A 156 -1.18 -2.98 -14.20
CA VAL A 156 -2.48 -2.51 -13.76
C VAL A 156 -2.27 -1.21 -12.97
N ASN A 157 -2.65 -0.09 -13.55
CA ASN A 157 -2.50 1.23 -12.95
C ASN A 157 -3.48 1.41 -11.78
N SER A 158 -4.75 1.10 -12.02
CA SER A 158 -5.81 1.26 -11.02
C SER A 158 -6.91 0.22 -11.20
N VAL A 159 -7.67 0.01 -10.15
CA VAL A 159 -8.82 -0.92 -10.11
C VAL A 159 -10.03 -0.18 -9.58
N ARG A 160 -11.16 -0.40 -10.20
CA ARG A 160 -12.46 0.09 -9.73
C ARG A 160 -13.39 -1.07 -9.44
N ALA A 161 -14.08 -1.03 -8.32
CA ALA A 161 -15.15 -1.97 -8.05
C ALA A 161 -16.35 -1.67 -8.94
N LEU A 162 -16.96 -2.71 -9.48
CA LEU A 162 -18.21 -2.68 -10.24
C LEU A 162 -19.29 -3.46 -9.48
N PRO A 163 -20.58 -3.26 -9.80
CA PRO A 163 -21.68 -4.02 -9.19
C PRO A 163 -21.56 -5.55 -9.32
N ASP A 164 -20.87 -6.01 -10.36
CA ASP A 164 -20.71 -7.43 -10.68
C ASP A 164 -19.26 -7.86 -10.90
N GLY A 165 -18.29 -7.08 -10.40
CA GLY A 165 -16.87 -7.41 -10.51
C GLY A 165 -15.91 -6.23 -10.38
N PHE A 166 -14.96 -6.14 -11.31
CA PHE A 166 -13.93 -5.09 -11.29
C PHE A 166 -13.59 -4.60 -12.70
N GLU A 167 -13.25 -3.31 -12.81
CA GLU A 167 -12.58 -2.71 -13.97
C GLU A 167 -11.10 -2.50 -13.64
N LEU A 168 -10.23 -3.13 -14.42
CA LEU A 168 -8.78 -2.97 -14.37
C LEU A 168 -8.36 -1.94 -15.41
N ILE A 169 -7.62 -0.91 -15.02
CA ILE A 169 -7.10 0.12 -15.91
C ILE A 169 -5.60 -0.07 -16.04
N PHE A 170 -5.10 -0.21 -17.25
CA PHE A 170 -3.70 -0.52 -17.54
C PHE A 170 -2.91 0.71 -17.95
N THR A 171 -1.59 0.67 -17.75
CA THR A 171 -0.66 1.72 -18.18
C THR A 171 -0.41 1.74 -19.69
N LYS A 172 -0.70 0.63 -20.38
CA LYS A 172 -0.57 0.43 -21.83
C LYS A 172 -1.71 -0.46 -22.33
N PRO A 173 -2.08 -0.37 -23.62
CA PRO A 173 -3.09 -1.25 -24.18
C PRO A 173 -2.70 -2.72 -23.99
N VAL A 174 -3.68 -3.54 -23.61
CA VAL A 174 -3.54 -4.98 -23.48
C VAL A 174 -3.66 -5.65 -24.85
N ASP A 175 -2.99 -6.77 -25.02
CA ASP A 175 -3.26 -7.72 -26.06
C ASP A 175 -4.64 -8.36 -25.81
N ARG A 176 -5.53 -8.31 -26.80
CA ARG A 176 -6.94 -8.69 -26.64
C ARG A 176 -7.14 -10.18 -26.49
N GLU A 177 -6.26 -10.99 -27.05
CA GLU A 177 -6.32 -12.45 -26.97
C GLU A 177 -5.95 -12.88 -25.55
N SER A 178 -4.80 -12.45 -25.04
CA SER A 178 -4.34 -12.81 -23.70
C SER A 178 -5.19 -12.22 -22.56
N ALA A 179 -5.75 -11.02 -22.74
CA ALA A 179 -6.54 -10.34 -21.72
C ALA A 179 -8.05 -10.53 -21.83
N GLY A 180 -8.55 -11.10 -22.94
CA GLY A 180 -9.98 -11.30 -23.19
C GLY A 180 -10.54 -12.63 -22.72
N ALA A 181 -9.68 -13.56 -22.35
CA ALA A 181 -10.08 -14.89 -21.91
C ALA A 181 -10.37 -14.92 -20.39
N SER A 182 -11.44 -15.62 -19.99
CA SER A 182 -11.80 -15.73 -18.56
C SER A 182 -10.81 -16.57 -17.75
N ASP A 183 -10.14 -17.51 -18.39
CA ASP A 183 -9.04 -18.31 -17.82
C ASP A 183 -7.70 -17.57 -17.78
N GLY A 184 -7.64 -16.35 -18.33
CA GLY A 184 -6.51 -15.42 -18.16
C GLY A 184 -6.40 -14.78 -16.77
N PHE A 185 -7.36 -15.03 -15.89
CA PHE A 185 -7.38 -14.43 -14.55
C PHE A 185 -7.73 -15.45 -13.47
N ASP A 186 -6.88 -15.55 -12.45
CA ASP A 186 -7.23 -16.18 -11.19
C ASP A 186 -7.77 -15.14 -10.24
N VAL A 187 -8.91 -15.40 -9.62
CA VAL A 187 -9.52 -14.54 -8.61
C VAL A 187 -9.89 -15.37 -7.39
N TRP A 188 -9.51 -14.90 -6.21
CA TRP A 188 -9.90 -15.53 -4.95
C TRP A 188 -10.13 -14.49 -3.86
N GLN A 189 -10.93 -14.85 -2.85
CA GLN A 189 -11.24 -13.98 -1.72
C GLN A 189 -10.92 -14.64 -0.40
N TYR A 190 -10.45 -13.81 0.54
CA TYR A 190 -10.29 -14.13 1.93
C TYR A 190 -10.52 -12.90 2.79
N LYS A 191 -10.69 -13.07 4.10
CA LYS A 191 -10.75 -11.96 5.04
C LYS A 191 -9.77 -12.15 6.17
N TYR A 192 -9.29 -11.03 6.72
CA TYR A 192 -8.64 -10.97 8.01
C TYR A 192 -9.68 -10.69 9.11
N LYS A 193 -9.42 -11.16 10.31
CA LYS A 193 -10.20 -10.80 11.50
C LYS A 193 -9.49 -9.69 12.25
N PHE A 194 -10.21 -8.63 12.59
CA PHE A 194 -9.74 -7.65 13.55
C PHE A 194 -9.87 -8.25 14.96
N HIS A 195 -8.77 -8.42 15.66
CA HIS A 195 -8.74 -8.99 17.00
C HIS A 195 -7.48 -8.55 17.76
N LYS A 196 -7.42 -8.83 19.06
CA LYS A 196 -6.34 -8.38 19.95
C LYS A 196 -4.97 -8.97 19.63
N THR A 197 -4.90 -10.16 19.02
CA THR A 197 -3.63 -10.83 18.69
C THR A 197 -3.00 -10.17 17.46
N TYR A 198 -1.68 -10.04 17.46
CA TYR A 198 -0.95 -9.49 16.32
C TYR A 198 -1.07 -10.39 15.07
N GLY A 199 -1.45 -9.76 13.96
CA GLY A 199 -1.71 -10.46 12.71
C GLY A 199 -3.03 -11.23 12.69
N SER A 200 -3.43 -11.73 11.54
CA SER A 200 -4.60 -12.59 11.39
C SER A 200 -4.32 -13.64 10.34
N PRO A 201 -4.74 -14.89 10.54
CA PRO A 201 -4.87 -15.85 9.46
C PRO A 201 -5.85 -15.35 8.40
N GLU A 202 -5.74 -15.90 7.20
CA GLU A 202 -6.72 -15.74 6.14
C GLU A 202 -7.91 -16.69 6.39
N PHE A 203 -9.14 -16.18 6.20
CA PHE A 203 -10.37 -16.95 6.34
C PHE A 203 -11.17 -16.90 5.06
N ASP A 204 -11.63 -18.05 4.57
CA ASP A 204 -12.51 -18.11 3.40
C ASP A 204 -13.96 -17.66 3.70
N HIS A 205 -14.87 -17.80 2.73
CA HIS A 205 -16.27 -17.41 2.87
C HIS A 205 -17.05 -18.23 3.91
N GLU A 206 -16.58 -19.43 4.22
CA GLU A 206 -17.18 -20.33 5.23
C GLU A 206 -16.57 -20.13 6.62
N GLY A 207 -15.51 -19.30 6.71
CA GLY A 207 -14.81 -19.02 7.95
C GLY A 207 -13.72 -20.03 8.29
N LYS A 208 -13.34 -20.88 7.36
CA LYS A 208 -12.22 -21.82 7.51
C LYS A 208 -10.90 -21.05 7.55
N LYS A 209 -10.09 -21.34 8.55
CA LYS A 209 -8.79 -20.73 8.79
C LYS A 209 -7.75 -21.21 7.78
N ASP A 210 -6.79 -20.32 7.44
CA ASP A 210 -5.70 -20.57 6.50
C ASP A 210 -6.20 -21.08 5.14
N SER A 211 -7.31 -20.46 4.66
CA SER A 211 -8.05 -20.83 3.47
C SER A 211 -8.57 -19.61 2.72
N PHE A 212 -8.92 -19.80 1.46
CA PHE A 212 -9.55 -18.77 0.61
C PHE A 212 -10.65 -19.40 -0.24
N THR A 213 -11.54 -18.58 -0.76
CA THR A 213 -12.60 -18.99 -1.70
C THR A 213 -12.19 -18.57 -3.10
N VAL A 214 -12.14 -19.53 -4.02
CA VAL A 214 -11.97 -19.23 -5.46
C VAL A 214 -13.22 -18.55 -5.98
N ILE A 215 -13.05 -17.49 -6.75
CA ILE A 215 -14.13 -16.71 -7.36
C ILE A 215 -14.12 -16.93 -8.86
N GLU A 216 -15.25 -17.38 -9.38
CA GLU A 216 -15.41 -17.64 -10.81
C GLU A 216 -15.40 -16.34 -11.63
N VAL A 217 -14.57 -16.27 -12.66
CA VAL A 217 -14.61 -15.22 -13.68
C VAL A 217 -15.59 -15.62 -14.77
N LYS A 218 -16.80 -15.07 -14.73
CA LYS A 218 -17.88 -15.39 -15.69
C LYS A 218 -17.70 -14.78 -17.06
N GLY A 219 -16.91 -13.73 -17.15
CA GLY A 219 -16.68 -13.07 -18.43
C GLY A 219 -15.68 -11.94 -18.30
N VAL A 220 -15.04 -11.64 -19.39
CA VAL A 220 -14.06 -10.57 -19.53
C VAL A 220 -14.45 -9.73 -20.74
N SER A 221 -14.29 -8.42 -20.60
CA SER A 221 -14.44 -7.49 -21.73
C SER A 221 -13.31 -6.49 -21.76
N VAL A 222 -12.78 -6.23 -22.95
CA VAL A 222 -11.69 -5.29 -23.19
C VAL A 222 -12.24 -4.06 -23.89
N SER A 223 -11.96 -2.87 -23.38
CA SER A 223 -12.36 -1.60 -23.98
C SER A 223 -11.77 -1.42 -25.38
N ARG A 224 -12.37 -0.51 -26.18
CA ARG A 224 -11.93 -0.28 -27.57
C ARG A 224 -10.47 0.17 -27.68
N ASP A 225 -10.01 0.95 -26.73
CA ASP A 225 -8.63 1.44 -26.68
C ASP A 225 -7.64 0.45 -26.05
N GLY A 226 -8.11 -0.72 -25.58
CA GLY A 226 -7.29 -1.71 -24.91
C GLY A 226 -6.81 -1.34 -23.53
N LEU A 227 -7.18 -0.17 -22.99
CA LEU A 227 -6.66 0.32 -21.70
C LEU A 227 -7.45 -0.20 -20.50
N LYS A 228 -8.63 -0.77 -20.71
CA LYS A 228 -9.49 -1.25 -19.63
C LYS A 228 -9.92 -2.69 -19.88
N VAL A 229 -9.90 -3.48 -18.82
CA VAL A 229 -10.41 -4.83 -18.78
C VAL A 229 -11.43 -4.95 -17.67
N SER A 230 -12.67 -5.29 -17.99
CA SER A 230 -13.72 -5.52 -17.00
C SER A 230 -13.89 -7.01 -16.77
N LEU A 231 -13.78 -7.42 -15.51
CA LEU A 231 -13.98 -8.79 -15.04
C LEU A 231 -15.36 -8.90 -14.42
N LYS A 232 -16.21 -9.75 -14.98
CA LYS A 232 -17.49 -10.12 -14.36
C LYS A 232 -17.30 -11.34 -13.51
N LEU A 233 -17.63 -11.23 -12.22
CA LEU A 233 -17.37 -12.24 -11.20
C LEU A 233 -18.68 -12.87 -10.69
N ASN A 234 -18.58 -14.11 -10.24
CA ASN A 234 -19.66 -14.81 -9.57
C ASN A 234 -19.27 -15.18 -8.14
N GLY A 235 -20.09 -14.78 -7.16
CA GLY A 235 -19.91 -15.18 -5.77
C GLY A 235 -18.93 -14.31 -4.94
N HIS A 236 -18.41 -13.21 -5.51
CA HIS A 236 -17.62 -12.27 -4.73
C HIS A 236 -18.47 -11.54 -3.68
N LYS A 237 -17.86 -11.21 -2.54
CA LYS A 237 -18.55 -10.61 -1.40
C LYS A 237 -17.82 -9.36 -0.89
N ALA A 238 -18.58 -8.37 -0.43
CA ALA A 238 -18.02 -7.26 0.35
C ALA A 238 -17.52 -7.72 1.72
N GLY A 239 -16.57 -6.99 2.31
CA GLY A 239 -15.90 -7.32 3.56
C GLY A 239 -14.75 -8.32 3.41
N TYR A 240 -14.29 -8.56 2.18
CA TYR A 240 -13.20 -9.47 1.86
C TYR A 240 -12.09 -8.75 1.08
N VAL A 241 -10.89 -9.29 1.18
CA VAL A 241 -9.80 -8.99 0.27
C VAL A 241 -9.97 -9.85 -0.97
N THR A 242 -10.01 -9.24 -2.13
CA THR A 242 -10.04 -9.92 -3.43
C THR A 242 -8.64 -9.91 -4.02
N ALA A 243 -8.03 -11.07 -4.11
CA ALA A 243 -6.77 -11.26 -4.81
C ALA A 243 -7.05 -11.53 -6.28
N MET A 244 -6.28 -10.90 -7.14
CA MET A 244 -6.38 -11.06 -8.60
C MET A 244 -4.99 -11.30 -9.17
N ARG A 245 -4.88 -12.30 -10.05
CA ARG A 245 -3.65 -12.62 -10.78
C ARG A 245 -3.94 -12.74 -12.25
N GLY A 246 -3.20 -11.96 -13.06
CA GLY A 246 -3.22 -12.09 -14.52
C GLY A 246 -2.27 -13.19 -14.98
N LEU A 247 -2.82 -14.21 -15.61
CA LEU A 247 -2.06 -15.35 -16.13
C LEU A 247 -1.58 -15.03 -17.54
N ASP A 248 -0.30 -14.76 -17.70
CA ASP A 248 0.37 -14.43 -18.96
C ASP A 248 -0.27 -13.27 -19.77
N ILE A 249 -0.93 -12.34 -19.07
CA ILE A 249 -1.49 -11.12 -19.69
C ILE A 249 -0.34 -10.29 -20.26
N ARG A 250 -0.49 -9.87 -21.53
CA ARG A 250 0.51 -9.09 -22.24
C ARG A 250 -0.06 -7.75 -22.69
N SER A 251 0.83 -6.77 -22.91
CA SER A 251 0.48 -5.58 -23.65
C SER A 251 0.39 -5.89 -25.14
N GLU A 252 -0.27 -5.04 -25.92
CA GLU A 252 -0.31 -5.11 -27.39
C GLU A 252 1.12 -5.17 -28.01
N SER A 253 2.12 -4.58 -27.34
CA SER A 253 3.53 -4.68 -27.75
C SER A 253 4.25 -5.92 -27.22
N GLY A 254 3.58 -6.89 -26.60
CA GLY A 254 4.13 -8.15 -26.09
C GLY A 254 4.80 -8.08 -24.72
N SER A 255 4.79 -6.91 -24.03
CA SER A 255 5.37 -6.79 -22.69
C SER A 255 4.57 -7.58 -21.67
N LYS A 256 5.23 -8.25 -20.73
CA LYS A 256 4.60 -8.91 -19.58
C LYS A 256 4.21 -7.89 -18.52
N LEU A 257 3.21 -8.21 -17.71
CA LEU A 257 2.88 -7.45 -16.50
C LEU A 257 4.12 -7.33 -15.60
N TRP A 258 4.37 -6.13 -15.09
CA TRP A 258 5.42 -5.91 -14.10
C TRP A 258 5.11 -6.66 -12.79
N HIS A 259 3.84 -6.57 -12.36
CA HIS A 259 3.32 -7.38 -11.25
C HIS A 259 2.05 -8.08 -11.70
N ASP A 260 2.08 -9.39 -11.71
CA ASP A 260 0.97 -10.23 -12.13
C ASP A 260 -0.14 -10.36 -11.07
N THR A 261 0.19 -10.08 -9.82
CA THR A 261 -0.71 -10.27 -8.69
C THR A 261 -0.87 -8.99 -7.88
N PHE A 262 -2.10 -8.65 -7.55
CA PHE A 262 -2.46 -7.54 -6.68
C PHE A 262 -3.68 -7.90 -5.83
N TYR A 263 -3.96 -7.09 -4.81
CA TYR A 263 -5.04 -7.33 -3.87
C TYR A 263 -5.93 -6.11 -3.75
N TYR A 264 -7.23 -6.32 -3.73
CA TYR A 264 -8.21 -5.26 -3.56
C TYR A 264 -9.03 -5.50 -2.28
N THR A 265 -9.04 -4.53 -1.37
CA THR A 265 -9.90 -4.57 -0.18
C THR A 265 -11.30 -4.09 -0.59
N LEU A 266 -12.26 -5.00 -0.66
CA LEU A 266 -13.62 -4.75 -1.12
C LEU A 266 -14.55 -4.53 0.09
N ASN A 267 -14.66 -3.30 0.58
CA ASN A 267 -15.53 -2.97 1.70
C ASN A 267 -16.99 -2.79 1.28
N ARG A 268 -17.22 -2.26 0.07
CA ARG A 268 -18.53 -2.02 -0.52
C ARG A 268 -18.55 -2.44 -1.99
N ILE A 269 -19.65 -3.04 -2.41
CA ILE A 269 -19.95 -3.28 -3.82
C ILE A 269 -20.81 -2.10 -4.29
N PRO A 270 -20.45 -1.37 -5.37
CA PRO A 270 -21.25 -0.27 -5.88
C PRO A 270 -22.65 -0.73 -6.23
N LYS A 271 -23.67 0.11 -6.02
CA LYS A 271 -25.04 -0.15 -6.52
C LYS A 271 -25.08 0.04 -8.03
N LYS A 272 -26.00 -0.70 -8.68
CA LYS A 272 -26.29 -0.52 -10.11
C LYS A 272 -26.88 0.83 -10.39
#